data_b4b8afe6cfa1c09e7b66fad79c55553f
#
_entry.id   b4b8afe6cfa1c09e7b66fad79c55553f
#
_cell.length_a   1.000
_cell.length_b   1.000
_cell.length_c   1.000
_cell.angle_alpha   90.00
_cell.angle_beta   90.00
_cell.angle_gamma   90.00
#
_symmetry.space_group_name_H-M   'P 1'
#
loop_
_entity.id
_entity.type
_entity.pdbx_description
1 polymer ?
#
loop_
_entity_poly.entity_id
_entity_poly.type
_entity_poly.pdbx_seq_one_letter_code
_entity_poly.pdbx_strand_id
1 'polypeptide(L)'
;MGLDPGWAEDFQRRFDEERAKIGRFNILICGKTGVGKSTLINAIFGSDVAPTGNGVPVTVDTEYFAHDRLPVGVFDTKGFETGEHGDTILERLGVEISRRRQGPINDQVHAVWYVVRSGDRRFEDSQAGFVTRLAAFDLPVLIVLSQVPVRDGHIHPDAIELAAAIESRGLPTQPGPAPILTNARVDPWVTPELCGLHELLDATAEVIPASVRAALEAAQRIDLQRKRRRAKLAIRAATTAAAGTCAVPLPIADAAALFPVQMGMLAAVSAAYGVPTPSSRLVQAFGSIVMATGASTIGRYLAGTIVKFVPGAGSVTGFVIKAGVASSVTLAMGYGWMAVNERLVRMTDEEAAAFLGSDGVKDAFVAAFRDAWTNRKKLAAEIEQDPQ
;
A
#
# COMPACT_ATOMS: atom_id res chain seq x y z
N MET A 1 6.01 -15.45 -31.64
CA MET A 1 7.23 -15.05 -30.92
C MET A 1 6.88 -15.25 -29.45
N GLY A 2 7.36 -16.37 -28.87
CA GLY A 2 7.11 -16.69 -27.45
C GLY A 2 7.93 -15.75 -26.58
N LEU A 3 7.43 -15.48 -25.38
CA LEU A 3 8.23 -14.83 -24.35
C LEU A 3 9.49 -15.69 -24.11
N ASP A 4 10.62 -15.04 -23.89
CA ASP A 4 11.85 -15.73 -23.44
C ASP A 4 11.51 -16.54 -22.17
N PRO A 5 11.90 -17.82 -22.04
CA PRO A 5 11.59 -18.63 -20.86
C PRO A 5 11.98 -17.99 -19.52
N GLY A 6 12.99 -17.10 -19.49
CA GLY A 6 13.45 -16.41 -18.29
C GLY A 6 12.63 -15.18 -17.87
N TRP A 7 11.63 -14.75 -18.63
CA TRP A 7 10.90 -13.51 -18.30
C TRP A 7 10.15 -13.58 -16.97
N ALA A 8 9.64 -14.76 -16.61
CA ALA A 8 8.91 -14.99 -15.38
C ALA A 8 9.81 -14.81 -14.15
N GLU A 9 11.02 -15.36 -14.24
CA GLU A 9 12.05 -15.22 -13.21
C GLU A 9 12.53 -13.78 -13.08
N ASP A 10 12.71 -13.06 -14.22
CA ASP A 10 13.10 -11.65 -14.21
C ASP A 10 12.02 -10.76 -13.58
N PHE A 11 10.73 -10.99 -13.88
CA PHE A 11 9.64 -10.28 -13.24
C PHE A 11 9.61 -10.56 -11.73
N GLN A 12 9.71 -11.85 -11.33
CA GLN A 12 9.72 -12.26 -9.94
C GLN A 12 10.83 -11.54 -9.16
N ARG A 13 12.07 -11.61 -9.67
CA ARG A 13 13.24 -10.97 -9.09
C ARG A 13 13.03 -9.45 -8.93
N ARG A 14 12.54 -8.78 -9.97
CA ARG A 14 12.27 -7.33 -9.93
C ARG A 14 11.16 -6.97 -8.95
N PHE A 15 10.13 -7.79 -8.88
CA PHE A 15 9.04 -7.58 -7.92
C PHE A 15 9.53 -7.72 -6.48
N ASP A 16 10.37 -8.71 -6.20
CA ASP A 16 10.97 -8.90 -4.89
C ASP A 16 11.96 -7.77 -4.54
N GLU A 17 12.73 -7.29 -5.51
CA GLU A 17 13.59 -6.10 -5.37
C GLU A 17 12.77 -4.82 -5.06
N GLU A 18 11.68 -4.59 -5.78
CA GLU A 18 10.82 -3.43 -5.52
C GLU A 18 10.12 -3.52 -4.16
N ARG A 19 9.66 -4.70 -3.76
CA ARG A 19 9.13 -4.93 -2.40
C ARG A 19 10.17 -4.68 -1.33
N ALA A 20 11.40 -5.13 -1.55
CA ALA A 20 12.50 -4.90 -0.60
C ALA A 20 12.81 -3.41 -0.42
N LYS A 21 12.74 -2.60 -1.50
CA LYS A 21 12.90 -1.14 -1.44
C LYS A 21 11.79 -0.45 -0.66
N ILE A 22 10.56 -0.96 -0.74
CA ILE A 22 9.42 -0.43 0.01
C ILE A 22 9.62 -0.64 1.51
N GLY A 23 10.22 -1.75 1.91
CA GLY A 23 10.46 -2.12 3.29
C GLY A 23 9.19 -2.62 3.99
N ARG A 24 9.13 -2.45 5.33
CA ARG A 24 7.99 -2.88 6.16
C ARG A 24 7.63 -1.79 7.16
N PHE A 25 6.34 -1.51 7.29
CA PHE A 25 5.79 -0.68 8.37
C PHE A 25 5.36 -1.58 9.51
N ASN A 26 5.90 -1.34 10.71
CA ASN A 26 5.52 -2.08 11.91
C ASN A 26 4.84 -1.15 12.91
N ILE A 27 3.67 -1.57 13.38
CA ILE A 27 2.88 -0.85 14.35
C ILE A 27 2.72 -1.64 15.63
N LEU A 28 2.85 -0.97 16.78
CA LEU A 28 2.43 -1.50 18.06
C LEU A 28 1.00 -1.04 18.34
N ILE A 29 0.09 -1.96 18.61
CA ILE A 29 -1.28 -1.63 18.98
C ILE A 29 -1.56 -2.04 20.41
N CYS A 30 -2.04 -1.09 21.21
CA CYS A 30 -2.29 -1.23 22.63
C CYS A 30 -3.73 -0.80 22.98
N GLY A 31 -4.25 -1.27 24.10
CA GLY A 31 -5.58 -0.91 24.61
C GLY A 31 -6.28 -2.10 25.26
N LYS A 32 -7.34 -1.84 26.03
CA LYS A 32 -8.12 -2.87 26.74
C LYS A 32 -8.67 -3.94 25.78
N THR A 33 -9.02 -5.10 26.31
CA THR A 33 -9.73 -6.13 25.53
C THR A 33 -11.08 -5.59 25.04
N GLY A 34 -11.43 -5.90 23.78
CA GLY A 34 -12.74 -5.49 23.21
C GLY A 34 -12.83 -4.06 22.71
N VAL A 35 -11.78 -3.23 22.81
CA VAL A 35 -11.80 -1.85 22.29
C VAL A 35 -11.76 -1.76 20.75
N GLY A 36 -11.62 -2.87 20.03
CA GLY A 36 -11.67 -2.88 18.57
C GLY A 36 -10.33 -2.79 17.87
N LYS A 37 -9.20 -3.15 18.52
CA LYS A 37 -7.85 -3.17 17.92
C LYS A 37 -7.79 -3.93 16.60
N SER A 38 -8.20 -5.19 16.61
CA SER A 38 -8.20 -6.06 15.41
C SER A 38 -9.13 -5.54 14.32
N THR A 39 -10.30 -5.00 14.70
CA THR A 39 -11.24 -4.39 13.76
C THR A 39 -10.62 -3.19 13.06
N LEU A 40 -9.91 -2.34 13.79
CA LEU A 40 -9.23 -1.15 13.26
C LEU A 40 -8.11 -1.54 12.29
N ILE A 41 -7.25 -2.48 12.68
CA ILE A 41 -6.18 -3.01 11.83
C ILE A 41 -6.75 -3.58 10.53
N ASN A 42 -7.77 -4.42 10.64
CA ASN A 42 -8.38 -5.07 9.48
C ASN A 42 -9.10 -4.07 8.55
N ALA A 43 -9.70 -3.02 9.09
CA ALA A 43 -10.32 -1.97 8.28
C ALA A 43 -9.29 -1.21 7.44
N ILE A 44 -8.10 -0.95 7.97
CA ILE A 44 -7.07 -0.17 7.28
C ILE A 44 -6.21 -1.04 6.36
N PHE A 45 -5.79 -2.23 6.81
CA PHE A 45 -4.82 -3.06 6.09
C PHE A 45 -5.44 -4.30 5.39
N GLY A 46 -6.66 -4.67 5.75
CA GLY A 46 -7.38 -5.84 5.20
C GLY A 46 -7.65 -6.91 6.23
N SER A 47 -8.63 -7.78 5.95
CA SER A 47 -9.26 -8.70 6.90
C SER A 47 -8.33 -9.76 7.52
N ASP A 48 -7.14 -9.96 6.96
CA ASP A 48 -6.24 -11.06 7.36
C ASP A 48 -4.97 -10.57 8.07
N VAL A 49 -4.89 -9.26 8.40
CA VAL A 49 -3.69 -8.67 9.01
C VAL A 49 -3.71 -8.73 10.54
N ALA A 50 -4.87 -8.55 11.16
CA ALA A 50 -4.99 -8.80 12.59
C ALA A 50 -5.11 -10.31 12.85
N PRO A 51 -4.64 -10.78 14.01
CA PRO A 51 -4.45 -12.18 14.28
C PRO A 51 -5.74 -13.00 14.16
N THR A 52 -5.83 -13.73 13.07
CA THR A 52 -6.69 -14.91 12.94
C THR A 52 -5.86 -16.19 12.98
N GLY A 53 -4.54 -16.08 13.18
CA GLY A 53 -3.59 -17.21 13.13
C GLY A 53 -2.36 -17.03 14.02
N ASN A 54 -1.38 -17.87 13.85
CA ASN A 54 -0.20 -18.07 14.70
C ASN A 54 0.75 -16.86 14.72
N GLY A 55 0.54 -15.92 15.65
CA GLY A 55 1.53 -14.89 15.98
C GLY A 55 2.79 -15.49 16.59
N VAL A 56 3.94 -14.90 16.30
CA VAL A 56 5.19 -15.27 16.97
C VAL A 56 5.23 -14.54 18.31
N PRO A 57 5.28 -15.23 19.44
CA PRO A 57 5.43 -14.59 20.75
C PRO A 57 6.72 -13.75 20.76
N VAL A 58 6.59 -12.48 21.11
CA VAL A 58 7.71 -11.55 21.26
C VAL A 58 8.03 -11.41 22.75
N THR A 59 6.96 -11.31 23.55
CA THR A 59 6.98 -11.41 25.01
C THR A 59 5.81 -12.29 25.44
N VAL A 60 5.68 -12.61 26.74
CA VAL A 60 4.53 -13.35 27.27
C VAL A 60 3.20 -12.68 26.93
N ASP A 61 3.21 -11.35 26.78
CA ASP A 61 2.02 -10.51 26.63
C ASP A 61 1.93 -9.79 25.29
N THR A 62 2.90 -10.01 24.39
CA THR A 62 2.96 -9.36 23.08
C THR A 62 3.26 -10.38 21.99
N GLU A 63 2.47 -10.40 20.95
CA GLU A 63 2.65 -11.24 19.79
C GLU A 63 2.97 -10.37 18.57
N TYR A 64 3.87 -10.83 17.70
CA TYR A 64 4.19 -10.16 16.45
C TYR A 64 3.63 -10.94 15.27
N PHE A 65 2.85 -10.26 14.47
CA PHE A 65 2.25 -10.77 13.24
C PHE A 65 2.85 -10.00 12.07
N ALA A 66 3.75 -10.62 11.33
CA ALA A 66 4.18 -10.11 10.03
C ALA A 66 3.26 -10.69 8.96
N HIS A 67 2.67 -9.84 8.14
CA HIS A 67 1.91 -10.34 7.00
C HIS A 67 2.89 -10.76 5.90
N ASP A 68 2.73 -11.99 5.36
CA ASP A 68 3.68 -12.55 4.39
C ASP A 68 3.74 -11.77 3.07
N ARG A 69 2.65 -11.14 2.68
CA ARG A 69 2.49 -10.51 1.37
C ARG A 69 2.33 -9.00 1.43
N LEU A 70 1.84 -8.43 2.53
CA LEU A 70 1.75 -6.99 2.74
C LEU A 70 2.98 -6.49 3.49
N PRO A 71 3.47 -5.29 3.18
CA PRO A 71 4.61 -4.70 3.87
C PRO A 71 4.22 -4.12 5.24
N VAL A 72 3.52 -4.91 6.07
CA VAL A 72 3.06 -4.52 7.41
C VAL A 72 3.34 -5.61 8.43
N GLY A 73 3.71 -5.20 9.63
CA GLY A 73 3.80 -6.01 10.82
C GLY A 73 3.04 -5.37 11.98
N VAL A 74 2.38 -6.18 12.77
CA VAL A 74 1.59 -5.75 13.91
C VAL A 74 2.12 -6.39 15.18
N PHE A 75 2.50 -5.57 16.14
CA PHE A 75 2.72 -5.99 17.52
C PHE A 75 1.42 -5.80 18.27
N ASP A 76 0.73 -6.88 18.58
CA ASP A 76 -0.50 -6.86 19.37
C ASP A 76 -0.19 -7.21 20.82
N THR A 77 -0.56 -6.32 21.72
CA THR A 77 -0.49 -6.60 23.14
C THR A 77 -1.79 -7.23 23.59
N LYS A 78 -1.71 -8.36 24.30
CA LYS A 78 -2.87 -8.95 24.99
C LYS A 78 -3.45 -7.88 25.91
N GLY A 79 -4.78 -7.69 25.82
CA GLY A 79 -5.47 -6.55 26.40
C GLY A 79 -5.00 -6.19 27.81
N PHE A 80 -4.66 -4.93 28.00
CA PHE A 80 -4.27 -4.40 29.29
C PHE A 80 -5.47 -4.40 30.23
N GLU A 81 -5.41 -5.23 31.22
CA GLU A 81 -6.15 -4.97 32.44
C GLU A 81 -5.25 -4.13 33.34
N THR A 82 -5.73 -2.94 33.69
CA THR A 82 -5.03 -1.94 34.51
C THR A 82 -4.63 -2.51 35.87
N GLY A 83 -3.34 -2.43 36.22
CA GLY A 83 -2.81 -2.90 37.51
C GLY A 83 -1.31 -3.18 37.45
N GLU A 84 -0.75 -3.86 38.42
CA GLU A 84 0.66 -4.25 38.54
C GLU A 84 1.21 -5.00 37.30
N HIS A 85 0.33 -5.69 36.57
CA HIS A 85 0.67 -6.34 35.30
C HIS A 85 1.07 -5.35 34.20
N GLY A 86 0.50 -4.13 34.21
CA GLY A 86 0.81 -3.09 33.18
C GLY A 86 2.28 -2.64 33.22
N ASP A 87 2.87 -2.53 34.40
CA ASP A 87 4.26 -2.12 34.57
C ASP A 87 5.23 -3.17 34.05
N THR A 88 4.99 -4.43 34.36
CA THR A 88 5.80 -5.56 33.85
C THR A 88 5.73 -5.67 32.32
N ILE A 89 4.57 -5.43 31.74
CA ILE A 89 4.38 -5.46 30.28
C ILE A 89 5.19 -4.33 29.62
N LEU A 90 5.12 -3.11 30.17
CA LEU A 90 5.87 -1.97 29.66
C LEU A 90 7.38 -2.18 29.75
N GLU A 91 7.89 -2.75 30.83
CA GLU A 91 9.30 -3.09 30.97
C GLU A 91 9.76 -4.07 29.89
N ARG A 92 9.00 -5.15 29.68
CA ARG A 92 9.29 -6.14 28.62
C ARG A 92 9.22 -5.53 27.22
N LEU A 93 8.20 -4.71 26.95
CA LEU A 93 8.09 -3.97 25.69
C LEU A 93 9.27 -3.04 25.48
N GLY A 94 9.70 -2.30 26.52
CA GLY A 94 10.85 -1.41 26.44
C GLY A 94 12.15 -2.12 26.08
N VAL A 95 12.39 -3.30 26.66
CA VAL A 95 13.54 -4.16 26.30
C VAL A 95 13.47 -4.59 24.85
N GLU A 96 12.31 -5.05 24.38
CA GLU A 96 12.15 -5.53 23.01
C GLU A 96 12.23 -4.38 21.99
N ILE A 97 11.62 -3.24 22.26
CA ILE A 97 11.73 -2.04 21.41
C ILE A 97 13.19 -1.61 21.29
N SER A 98 13.92 -1.58 22.42
CA SER A 98 15.34 -1.21 22.46
C SER A 98 16.21 -2.20 21.67
N ARG A 99 15.93 -3.49 21.80
CA ARG A 99 16.62 -4.54 21.04
C ARG A 99 16.39 -4.39 19.53
N ARG A 100 15.13 -4.18 19.10
CA ARG A 100 14.78 -4.01 17.68
C ARG A 100 15.32 -2.74 17.07
N ARG A 101 15.44 -1.66 17.86
CA ARG A 101 16.02 -0.39 17.41
C ARG A 101 17.49 -0.52 16.99
N GLN A 102 18.22 -1.52 17.48
CA GLN A 102 19.59 -1.82 17.05
C GLN A 102 19.65 -2.56 15.70
N GLY A 103 18.53 -3.11 15.25
CA GLY A 103 18.42 -3.82 13.99
C GLY A 103 18.02 -2.94 12.81
N PRO A 104 17.82 -3.56 11.63
CA PRO A 104 17.33 -2.89 10.44
C PRO A 104 16.01 -2.16 10.69
N ILE A 105 15.79 -1.05 9.99
CA ILE A 105 14.55 -0.26 10.13
C ILE A 105 13.29 -1.10 9.90
N ASN A 106 13.33 -2.07 9.01
CA ASN A 106 12.21 -2.95 8.70
C ASN A 106 11.77 -3.87 9.86
N ASP A 107 12.60 -3.99 10.89
CA ASP A 107 12.34 -4.81 12.07
C ASP A 107 11.97 -3.95 13.31
N GLN A 108 12.12 -2.63 13.20
CA GLN A 108 11.81 -1.69 14.27
C GLN A 108 10.30 -1.45 14.39
N VAL A 109 9.85 -1.00 15.55
CA VAL A 109 8.50 -0.45 15.75
C VAL A 109 8.52 1.03 15.31
N HIS A 110 7.53 1.45 14.53
CA HIS A 110 7.55 2.79 13.92
C HIS A 110 6.53 3.74 14.52
N ALA A 111 5.42 3.22 15.03
CA ALA A 111 4.38 3.99 15.72
C ALA A 111 3.62 3.12 16.70
N VAL A 112 2.92 3.77 17.63
CA VAL A 112 2.02 3.13 18.58
C VAL A 112 0.62 3.68 18.39
N TRP A 113 -0.38 2.82 18.22
CA TRP A 113 -1.79 3.18 18.36
C TRP A 113 -2.30 2.73 19.72
N TYR A 114 -2.58 3.69 20.59
CA TYR A 114 -3.22 3.43 21.87
C TYR A 114 -4.74 3.60 21.71
N VAL A 115 -5.45 2.47 21.69
CA VAL A 115 -6.88 2.42 21.36
C VAL A 115 -7.74 2.48 22.62
N VAL A 116 -8.65 3.44 22.64
CA VAL A 116 -9.63 3.66 23.69
C VAL A 116 -11.02 3.57 23.07
N ARG A 117 -11.94 2.87 23.72
CA ARG A 117 -13.32 2.78 23.26
C ARG A 117 -14.10 4.04 23.65
N SER A 118 -14.78 4.67 22.71
CA SER A 118 -15.56 5.89 22.98
C SER A 118 -16.70 5.65 23.99
N GLY A 119 -17.27 4.45 24.01
CA GLY A 119 -18.33 4.04 24.93
C GLY A 119 -17.90 3.90 26.40
N ASP A 120 -16.60 3.89 26.72
CA ASP A 120 -16.11 3.80 28.10
C ASP A 120 -16.33 5.11 28.87
N ARG A 121 -16.56 6.23 28.17
CA ARG A 121 -16.92 7.56 28.69
C ARG A 121 -15.92 8.15 29.70
N ARG A 122 -14.79 7.52 29.94
CA ARG A 122 -13.73 8.01 30.82
C ARG A 122 -12.37 7.52 30.34
N PHE A 123 -11.39 8.32 30.64
CA PHE A 123 -9.99 7.98 30.44
C PHE A 123 -9.29 8.02 31.80
N GLU A 124 -8.80 6.88 32.24
CA GLU A 124 -8.27 6.69 33.60
C GLU A 124 -6.82 7.21 33.72
N ASP A 125 -6.39 7.54 34.96
CA ASP A 125 -5.01 7.98 35.23
C ASP A 125 -4.00 6.89 34.93
N SER A 126 -4.36 5.63 35.13
CA SER A 126 -3.56 4.47 34.76
C SER A 126 -3.30 4.40 33.25
N GLN A 127 -4.29 4.77 32.42
CA GLN A 127 -4.15 4.84 30.96
C GLN A 127 -3.24 6.02 30.57
N ALA A 128 -3.39 7.17 31.22
CA ALA A 128 -2.52 8.33 31.00
C ALA A 128 -1.06 8.02 31.34
N GLY A 129 -0.82 7.40 32.49
CA GLY A 129 0.50 6.93 32.89
C GLY A 129 1.12 5.94 31.91
N PHE A 130 0.30 5.02 31.38
CA PHE A 130 0.74 4.06 30.38
C PHE A 130 1.15 4.73 29.06
N VAL A 131 0.35 5.65 28.53
CA VAL A 131 0.66 6.43 27.32
C VAL A 131 1.96 7.24 27.51
N THR A 132 2.13 7.87 28.66
CA THR A 132 3.35 8.63 28.98
C THR A 132 4.59 7.73 28.95
N ARG A 133 4.50 6.53 29.50
CA ARG A 133 5.62 5.57 29.49
C ARG A 133 5.88 5.00 28.09
N LEU A 134 4.87 4.78 27.27
CA LEU A 134 5.05 4.39 25.86
C LEU A 134 5.79 5.47 25.08
N ALA A 135 5.44 6.74 25.28
CA ALA A 135 6.12 7.86 24.64
C ALA A 135 7.58 7.99 25.09
N ALA A 136 7.90 7.59 26.32
CA ALA A 136 9.27 7.58 26.84
C ALA A 136 10.19 6.57 26.13
N PHE A 137 9.63 5.63 25.35
CA PHE A 137 10.43 4.78 24.46
C PHE A 137 10.83 5.48 23.14
N ASP A 138 10.58 6.79 23.02
CA ASP A 138 10.94 7.56 21.83
C ASP A 138 10.21 7.06 20.57
N LEU A 139 8.98 6.61 20.76
CA LEU A 139 8.06 6.20 19.71
C LEU A 139 6.90 7.21 19.61
N PRO A 140 6.48 7.55 18.40
CA PRO A 140 5.26 8.34 18.23
C PRO A 140 4.05 7.53 18.70
N VAL A 141 3.32 8.06 19.67
CA VAL A 141 2.10 7.48 20.22
C VAL A 141 0.90 8.30 19.75
N LEU A 142 -0.04 7.64 19.06
CA LEU A 142 -1.31 8.22 18.66
C LEU A 142 -2.42 7.63 19.53
N ILE A 143 -3.23 8.48 20.17
CA ILE A 143 -4.43 8.02 20.86
C ILE A 143 -5.56 7.92 19.84
N VAL A 144 -6.23 6.76 19.81
CA VAL A 144 -7.31 6.47 18.87
C VAL A 144 -8.58 6.19 19.67
N LEU A 145 -9.60 7.04 19.53
CA LEU A 145 -10.93 6.74 20.00
C LEU A 145 -11.64 5.85 18.97
N SER A 146 -11.94 4.63 19.35
CA SER A 146 -12.60 3.64 18.48
C SER A 146 -14.08 3.53 18.76
N GLN A 147 -14.83 2.91 17.84
CA GLN A 147 -16.26 2.67 17.93
C GLN A 147 -17.04 3.98 18.20
N VAL A 148 -16.59 5.06 17.60
CA VAL A 148 -17.23 6.37 17.73
C VAL A 148 -18.57 6.34 17.00
N PRO A 149 -19.69 6.62 17.67
CA PRO A 149 -20.99 6.68 17.02
C PRO A 149 -21.06 7.89 16.09
N VAL A 150 -21.38 7.64 14.81
CA VAL A 150 -21.56 8.66 13.78
C VAL A 150 -22.87 8.41 13.07
N ARG A 151 -23.65 9.47 12.86
CA ARG A 151 -24.89 9.43 12.09
C ARG A 151 -25.06 10.73 11.31
N ASP A 152 -25.39 10.62 10.03
CA ASP A 152 -25.56 11.76 9.12
C ASP A 152 -24.33 12.71 9.13
N GLY A 153 -23.13 12.13 9.20
CA GLY A 153 -21.87 12.87 9.30
C GLY A 153 -21.59 13.53 10.66
N HIS A 154 -22.48 13.33 11.68
CA HIS A 154 -22.32 13.95 13.00
C HIS A 154 -21.81 12.93 14.01
N ILE A 155 -20.75 13.30 14.71
CA ILE A 155 -20.16 12.53 15.79
C ILE A 155 -21.00 12.74 17.07
N HIS A 156 -21.21 11.64 17.81
CA HIS A 156 -21.96 11.69 19.07
C HIS A 156 -21.28 12.61 20.09
N PRO A 157 -22.04 13.49 20.81
CA PRO A 157 -21.47 14.45 21.76
C PRO A 157 -20.59 13.82 22.85
N ASP A 158 -20.97 12.67 23.40
CA ASP A 158 -20.18 11.97 24.42
C ASP A 158 -18.77 11.60 23.92
N ALA A 159 -18.59 11.29 22.62
CA ALA A 159 -17.29 11.00 22.05
C ALA A 159 -16.43 12.26 21.91
N ILE A 160 -17.06 13.39 21.58
CA ILE A 160 -16.40 14.70 21.52
C ILE A 160 -15.97 15.13 22.94
N GLU A 161 -16.83 14.96 23.93
CA GLU A 161 -16.53 15.28 25.32
C GLU A 161 -15.35 14.43 25.86
N LEU A 162 -15.35 13.13 25.59
CA LEU A 162 -14.26 12.25 25.97
C LEU A 162 -12.95 12.65 25.26
N ALA A 163 -13.01 13.02 23.96
CA ALA A 163 -11.86 13.48 23.23
C ALA A 163 -11.24 14.74 23.87
N ALA A 164 -12.08 15.73 24.18
CA ALA A 164 -11.64 16.96 24.86
C ALA A 164 -11.04 16.68 26.24
N ALA A 165 -11.63 15.75 26.98
CA ALA A 165 -11.09 15.33 28.29
C ALA A 165 -9.72 14.66 28.19
N ILE A 166 -9.48 13.87 27.14
CA ILE A 166 -8.15 13.27 26.88
C ILE A 166 -7.15 14.35 26.46
N GLU A 167 -7.54 15.22 25.54
CA GLU A 167 -6.71 16.32 25.04
C GLU A 167 -6.25 17.25 26.18
N SER A 168 -7.17 17.60 27.10
CA SER A 168 -6.89 18.47 28.25
C SER A 168 -5.82 17.91 29.20
N ARG A 169 -5.49 16.61 29.13
CA ARG A 169 -4.43 16.01 29.93
C ARG A 169 -3.03 16.36 29.43
N GLY A 170 -2.88 16.89 28.20
CA GLY A 170 -1.61 17.29 27.65
C GLY A 170 -0.59 16.15 27.54
N LEU A 171 -1.02 14.96 27.17
CA LEU A 171 -0.16 13.77 27.07
C LEU A 171 0.89 13.95 25.96
N PRO A 172 2.08 13.32 26.08
CA PRO A 172 3.17 13.42 25.11
C PRO A 172 2.90 12.54 23.88
N THR A 173 1.82 12.83 23.19
CA THR A 173 1.36 12.11 21.99
C THR A 173 1.66 12.89 20.71
N GLN A 174 1.69 12.22 19.57
CA GLN A 174 1.98 12.82 18.27
C GLN A 174 0.84 12.47 17.28
N PRO A 175 0.53 13.35 16.33
CA PRO A 175 1.13 14.68 16.10
C PRO A 175 0.71 15.74 17.13
N GLY A 176 -0.19 15.40 18.06
CA GLY A 176 -0.68 16.29 19.10
C GLY A 176 -1.45 15.54 20.20
N PRO A 177 -1.94 16.24 21.23
CA PRO A 177 -2.65 15.62 22.36
C PRO A 177 -4.07 15.18 22.03
N ALA A 178 -4.65 15.67 20.94
CA ALA A 178 -6.02 15.34 20.55
C ALA A 178 -6.11 13.90 20.03
N PRO A 179 -7.04 13.07 20.55
CA PRO A 179 -7.25 11.74 20.04
C PRO A 179 -7.91 11.75 18.67
N ILE A 180 -7.60 10.76 17.84
CA ILE A 180 -8.21 10.57 16.53
C ILE A 180 -9.48 9.73 16.71
N LEU A 181 -10.62 10.29 16.29
CA LEU A 181 -11.93 9.66 16.43
C LEU A 181 -12.19 8.72 15.25
N THR A 182 -12.41 7.43 15.53
CA THR A 182 -12.57 6.42 14.47
C THR A 182 -13.77 5.51 14.68
N ASN A 183 -14.41 5.14 13.58
CA ASN A 183 -15.27 3.97 13.51
C ASN A 183 -14.85 3.09 12.33
N ALA A 184 -14.43 1.88 12.63
CA ALA A 184 -13.86 0.94 11.69
C ALA A 184 -14.84 -0.15 11.21
N ARG A 185 -16.07 -0.17 11.75
CA ARG A 185 -17.11 -1.15 11.38
C ARG A 185 -18.47 -0.51 11.41
N VAL A 186 -19.20 -0.66 10.32
CA VAL A 186 -20.61 -0.25 10.26
C VAL A 186 -21.47 -1.16 11.15
N ASP A 187 -22.23 -0.54 12.02
CA ASP A 187 -23.35 -1.15 12.76
C ASP A 187 -24.59 -0.31 12.49
N PRO A 188 -25.60 -0.83 11.76
CA PRO A 188 -26.77 -0.04 11.36
C PRO A 188 -27.56 0.57 12.54
N TRP A 189 -27.43 -0.01 13.74
CA TRP A 189 -28.17 0.43 14.92
C TRP A 189 -27.43 1.47 15.76
N VAL A 190 -26.10 1.37 15.81
CA VAL A 190 -25.26 2.16 16.73
C VAL A 190 -24.35 3.13 15.99
N THR A 191 -23.63 2.62 14.96
CA THR A 191 -22.62 3.36 14.22
C THR A 191 -22.76 3.09 12.72
N PRO A 192 -23.76 3.70 12.04
CA PRO A 192 -24.08 3.40 10.65
C PRO A 192 -23.01 3.86 9.64
N GLU A 193 -22.02 4.65 10.06
CA GLU A 193 -21.02 5.23 9.18
C GLU A 193 -19.59 4.93 9.65
N LEU A 194 -18.68 4.75 8.70
CA LEU A 194 -17.24 4.73 8.98
C LEU A 194 -16.72 6.16 9.13
N CYS A 195 -15.76 6.38 10.02
CA CYS A 195 -15.12 7.69 10.18
C CYS A 195 -13.67 7.57 10.64
N GLY A 196 -12.88 8.62 10.41
CA GLY A 196 -11.57 8.85 11.00
C GLY A 196 -10.43 7.94 10.54
N LEU A 197 -10.67 7.01 9.62
CA LEU A 197 -9.65 6.06 9.17
C LEU A 197 -8.59 6.74 8.28
N HIS A 198 -9.00 7.68 7.45
CA HIS A 198 -8.09 8.47 6.63
C HIS A 198 -7.25 9.42 7.50
N GLU A 199 -7.88 10.06 8.46
CA GLU A 199 -7.23 10.95 9.43
C GLU A 199 -6.18 10.19 10.26
N LEU A 200 -6.50 8.97 10.68
CA LEU A 200 -5.53 8.11 11.39
C LEU A 200 -4.35 7.71 10.50
N LEU A 201 -4.62 7.40 9.24
CA LEU A 201 -3.58 7.07 8.27
C LEU A 201 -2.67 8.28 8.00
N ASP A 202 -3.25 9.49 7.88
CA ASP A 202 -2.54 10.74 7.66
C ASP A 202 -1.65 11.10 8.85
N ALA A 203 -2.22 11.09 10.05
CA ALA A 203 -1.48 11.34 11.29
C ALA A 203 -0.35 10.32 11.49
N THR A 204 -0.59 9.04 11.16
CA THR A 204 0.47 8.02 11.22
C THR A 204 1.58 8.32 10.22
N ALA A 205 1.24 8.66 8.97
CA ALA A 205 2.22 8.98 7.92
C ALA A 205 3.06 10.24 8.26
N GLU A 206 2.49 11.18 9.01
CA GLU A 206 3.18 12.40 9.46
C GLU A 206 4.31 12.09 10.45
N VAL A 207 4.04 11.20 11.40
CA VAL A 207 4.94 10.95 12.55
C VAL A 207 6.00 9.87 12.32
N ILE A 208 5.80 8.97 11.34
CA ILE A 208 6.77 7.91 11.04
C ILE A 208 7.94 8.39 10.17
N PRO A 209 9.11 7.71 10.21
CA PRO A 209 10.23 8.02 9.34
C PRO A 209 9.86 8.00 7.85
N ALA A 210 10.39 8.93 7.07
CA ALA A 210 10.13 9.04 5.62
C ALA A 210 10.44 7.74 4.86
N SER A 211 11.48 7.00 5.30
CA SER A 211 11.88 5.71 4.71
C SER A 211 10.82 4.61 4.85
N VAL A 212 9.87 4.75 5.78
CA VAL A 212 8.84 3.74 6.08
C VAL A 212 7.48 4.13 5.51
N ARG A 213 7.26 5.40 5.14
CA ARG A 213 5.98 5.87 4.56
C ARG A 213 5.54 5.05 3.35
N ALA A 214 6.50 4.67 2.54
CA ALA A 214 6.25 3.83 1.37
C ALA A 214 5.59 2.49 1.74
N ALA A 215 6.02 1.88 2.84
CA ALA A 215 5.46 0.62 3.31
C ALA A 215 4.03 0.81 3.85
N LEU A 216 3.78 1.88 4.63
CA LEU A 216 2.45 2.22 5.10
C LEU A 216 1.48 2.44 3.92
N GLU A 217 1.89 3.22 2.90
CA GLU A 217 1.08 3.49 1.71
C GLU A 217 0.78 2.22 0.89
N ALA A 218 1.75 1.34 0.74
CA ALA A 218 1.58 0.07 0.05
C ALA A 218 0.71 -0.91 0.85
N ALA A 219 0.82 -0.93 2.18
CA ALA A 219 0.08 -1.85 3.03
C ALA A 219 -1.41 -1.50 3.16
N GLN A 220 -1.76 -0.20 3.28
CA GLN A 220 -3.13 0.23 3.52
C GLN A 220 -4.06 -0.04 2.32
N ARG A 221 -5.37 -0.19 2.55
CA ARG A 221 -6.39 -0.48 1.51
C ARG A 221 -7.44 0.60 1.35
N ILE A 222 -7.45 1.62 2.21
CA ILE A 222 -8.51 2.64 2.26
C ILE A 222 -8.26 3.81 1.30
N ASP A 223 -7.00 4.19 1.05
CA ASP A 223 -6.64 5.32 0.18
C ASP A 223 -5.97 4.84 -1.12
N LEU A 224 -6.77 4.63 -2.14
CA LEU A 224 -6.28 4.28 -3.48
C LEU A 224 -5.60 5.44 -4.20
N GLN A 225 -5.86 6.69 -3.82
CA GLN A 225 -5.26 7.86 -4.44
C GLN A 225 -3.74 7.90 -4.20
N ARG A 226 -3.30 7.56 -2.97
CA ARG A 226 -1.88 7.44 -2.63
C ARG A 226 -1.19 6.35 -3.45
N LYS A 227 -1.83 5.18 -3.56
CA LYS A 227 -1.32 4.08 -4.38
C LYS A 227 -1.21 4.47 -5.85
N ARG A 228 -2.21 5.17 -6.39
CA ARG A 228 -2.19 5.71 -7.76
C ARG A 228 -1.04 6.67 -7.98
N ARG A 229 -0.82 7.63 -7.06
CA ARG A 229 0.31 8.57 -7.18
C ARG A 229 1.63 7.83 -7.27
N ARG A 230 1.87 6.87 -6.38
CA ARG A 230 3.10 6.08 -6.39
C ARG A 230 3.26 5.24 -7.66
N ALA A 231 2.20 4.60 -8.12
CA ALA A 231 2.21 3.85 -9.38
C ALA A 231 2.49 4.77 -10.58
N LYS A 232 1.92 5.98 -10.62
CA LYS A 232 2.20 6.98 -11.66
C LYS A 232 3.67 7.39 -11.70
N LEU A 233 4.35 7.51 -10.55
CA LEU A 233 5.79 7.79 -10.52
C LEU A 233 6.60 6.67 -11.20
N ALA A 234 6.26 5.41 -10.94
CA ALA A 234 6.89 4.27 -11.60
C ALA A 234 6.63 4.27 -13.11
N ILE A 235 5.39 4.57 -13.53
CA ILE A 235 5.02 4.69 -14.94
C ILE A 235 5.79 5.84 -15.61
N ARG A 236 5.89 7.00 -14.95
CA ARG A 236 6.66 8.15 -15.46
C ARG A 236 8.13 7.78 -15.70
N ALA A 237 8.78 7.20 -14.69
CA ALA A 237 10.18 6.79 -14.79
C ALA A 237 10.42 5.81 -15.97
N ALA A 238 9.55 4.80 -16.10
CA ALA A 238 9.64 3.83 -17.18
C ALA A 238 9.34 4.44 -18.56
N THR A 239 8.38 5.36 -18.64
CA THR A 239 8.03 6.05 -19.89
C THR A 239 9.18 6.92 -20.38
N THR A 240 9.86 7.62 -19.47
CA THR A 240 11.08 8.41 -19.77
C THR A 240 12.25 7.50 -20.18
N ALA A 241 12.46 6.39 -19.46
CA ALA A 241 13.49 5.41 -19.81
C ALA A 241 13.24 4.77 -21.19
N ALA A 242 11.97 4.46 -21.52
CA ALA A 242 11.58 3.92 -22.82
C ALA A 242 11.88 4.90 -23.98
N ALA A 243 11.74 6.21 -23.76
CA ALA A 243 12.17 7.21 -24.74
C ALA A 243 13.68 7.17 -24.98
N GLY A 244 14.46 7.04 -23.90
CA GLY A 244 15.93 7.00 -23.95
C GLY A 244 16.49 5.73 -24.61
N THR A 245 15.88 4.55 -24.40
CA THR A 245 16.35 3.29 -25.00
C THR A 245 16.25 3.28 -26.51
N CYS A 246 15.30 4.01 -27.09
CA CYS A 246 15.17 4.16 -28.55
C CYS A 246 16.17 5.16 -29.16
N ALA A 247 17.00 5.82 -28.33
CA ALA A 247 17.98 6.80 -28.78
C ALA A 247 19.22 6.16 -29.48
N VAL A 248 19.44 4.85 -29.30
CA VAL A 248 20.56 4.14 -29.95
C VAL A 248 20.03 3.43 -31.20
N PRO A 249 20.52 3.75 -32.40
CA PRO A 249 20.04 3.16 -33.64
C PRO A 249 20.58 1.74 -33.83
N LEU A 250 20.06 0.75 -33.13
CA LEU A 250 20.38 -0.67 -33.31
C LEU A 250 19.21 -1.39 -33.99
N PRO A 251 19.41 -2.07 -35.13
CA PRO A 251 18.32 -2.55 -36.01
C PRO A 251 17.46 -3.67 -35.44
N ILE A 252 17.79 -4.31 -34.32
CA ILE A 252 17.06 -5.46 -33.75
C ILE A 252 16.94 -5.34 -32.21
N ALA A 253 17.65 -4.39 -31.58
CA ALA A 253 17.78 -4.30 -30.13
C ALA A 253 16.60 -3.58 -29.43
N ASP A 254 15.74 -2.88 -30.16
CA ASP A 254 14.71 -1.99 -29.57
C ASP A 254 13.71 -2.75 -28.67
N ALA A 255 13.27 -3.93 -29.08
CA ALA A 255 12.31 -4.73 -28.30
C ALA A 255 12.96 -5.39 -27.07
N ALA A 256 14.22 -5.86 -27.21
CA ALA A 256 14.95 -6.48 -26.11
C ALA A 256 15.35 -5.46 -25.04
N ALA A 257 15.66 -4.21 -25.43
CA ALA A 257 15.99 -3.14 -24.48
C ALA A 257 14.75 -2.58 -23.74
N LEU A 258 13.57 -2.55 -24.37
CA LEU A 258 12.32 -2.08 -23.76
C LEU A 258 11.76 -3.07 -22.75
N PHE A 259 11.93 -4.36 -22.97
CA PHE A 259 11.35 -5.40 -22.13
C PHE A 259 11.75 -5.28 -20.65
N PRO A 260 13.04 -5.13 -20.29
CA PRO A 260 13.44 -4.94 -18.89
C PRO A 260 12.83 -3.69 -18.24
N VAL A 261 12.68 -2.59 -18.98
CA VAL A 261 12.08 -1.34 -18.51
C VAL A 261 10.58 -1.56 -18.19
N GLN A 262 9.86 -2.24 -19.09
CA GLN A 262 8.46 -2.53 -18.91
C GLN A 262 8.22 -3.53 -17.76
N MET A 263 9.04 -4.57 -17.62
CA MET A 263 8.95 -5.52 -16.51
C MET A 263 9.22 -4.84 -15.16
N GLY A 264 10.24 -3.98 -15.09
CA GLY A 264 10.52 -3.18 -13.90
C GLY A 264 9.34 -2.27 -13.52
N MET A 265 8.71 -1.63 -14.50
CA MET A 265 7.51 -0.81 -14.30
C MET A 265 6.34 -1.62 -13.74
N LEU A 266 6.04 -2.78 -14.33
CA LEU A 266 4.92 -3.62 -13.88
C LEU A 266 5.16 -4.12 -12.45
N ALA A 267 6.40 -4.52 -12.14
CA ALA A 267 6.81 -4.91 -10.80
C ALA A 267 6.65 -3.75 -9.79
N ALA A 268 7.13 -2.56 -10.13
CA ALA A 268 7.02 -1.37 -9.27
C ALA A 268 5.56 -0.94 -9.05
N VAL A 269 4.71 -1.00 -10.09
CA VAL A 269 3.27 -0.74 -9.96
C VAL A 269 2.62 -1.75 -9.02
N SER A 270 2.89 -3.05 -9.17
CA SER A 270 2.34 -4.08 -8.27
C SER A 270 2.82 -3.90 -6.83
N ALA A 271 4.09 -3.56 -6.62
CA ALA A 271 4.65 -3.29 -5.31
C ALA A 271 4.02 -2.04 -4.66
N ALA A 272 3.77 -0.96 -5.42
CA ALA A 272 3.09 0.26 -4.94
C ALA A 272 1.67 -0.01 -4.46
N TYR A 273 0.97 -0.96 -5.10
CA TYR A 273 -0.37 -1.36 -4.66
C TYR A 273 -0.35 -2.32 -3.47
N GLY A 274 0.80 -2.92 -3.15
CA GLY A 274 0.91 -3.89 -2.05
C GLY A 274 -0.08 -5.05 -2.23
N VAL A 275 -0.17 -5.60 -3.44
CA VAL A 275 -1.15 -6.65 -3.74
C VAL A 275 -0.78 -7.91 -2.96
N PRO A 276 -1.70 -8.49 -2.14
CA PRO A 276 -1.43 -9.68 -1.33
C PRO A 276 -1.49 -10.96 -2.17
N THR A 277 -0.92 -10.93 -3.36
CA THR A 277 -0.96 -12.04 -4.31
C THR A 277 0.45 -12.55 -4.56
N PRO A 278 0.67 -13.89 -4.58
CA PRO A 278 1.96 -14.44 -4.96
C PRO A 278 2.41 -13.92 -6.32
N SER A 279 3.67 -13.51 -6.43
CA SER A 279 4.27 -13.04 -7.67
C SER A 279 4.11 -14.01 -8.84
N SER A 280 4.13 -15.32 -8.58
CA SER A 280 3.88 -16.37 -9.58
C SER A 280 2.51 -16.23 -10.26
N ARG A 281 1.46 -15.84 -9.51
CA ARG A 281 0.13 -15.59 -10.08
C ARG A 281 0.08 -14.31 -10.91
N LEU A 282 0.77 -13.26 -10.48
CA LEU A 282 0.91 -12.02 -11.25
C LEU A 282 1.65 -12.29 -12.56
N VAL A 283 2.71 -13.12 -12.51
CA VAL A 283 3.44 -13.60 -13.67
C VAL A 283 2.52 -14.34 -14.64
N GLN A 284 1.74 -15.30 -14.18
CA GLN A 284 0.80 -16.06 -15.00
C GLN A 284 -0.25 -15.14 -15.66
N ALA A 285 -0.83 -14.22 -14.88
CA ALA A 285 -1.82 -13.27 -15.38
C ALA A 285 -1.21 -12.35 -16.44
N PHE A 286 -0.01 -11.80 -16.22
CA PHE A 286 0.67 -11.00 -17.22
C PHE A 286 1.02 -11.82 -18.45
N GLY A 287 1.52 -13.03 -18.30
CA GLY A 287 1.79 -13.96 -19.39
C GLY A 287 0.55 -14.23 -20.26
N SER A 288 -0.60 -14.47 -19.62
CA SER A 288 -1.87 -14.65 -20.34
C SER A 288 -2.28 -13.40 -21.12
N ILE A 289 -2.10 -12.21 -20.55
CA ILE A 289 -2.35 -10.93 -21.22
C ILE A 289 -1.45 -10.80 -22.45
N VAL A 290 -0.13 -11.04 -22.31
CA VAL A 290 0.84 -10.91 -23.40
C VAL A 290 0.54 -11.92 -24.51
N MET A 291 0.28 -13.19 -24.18
CA MET A 291 -0.04 -14.24 -25.17
C MET A 291 -1.35 -13.93 -25.90
N ALA A 292 -2.37 -13.48 -25.18
CA ALA A 292 -3.67 -13.14 -25.78
C ALA A 292 -3.62 -11.86 -26.64
N THR A 293 -2.76 -10.89 -26.26
CA THR A 293 -2.62 -9.62 -26.99
C THR A 293 -1.64 -9.72 -28.16
N GLY A 294 -0.61 -10.57 -28.04
CA GLY A 294 0.35 -10.85 -29.11
C GLY A 294 -0.29 -11.46 -30.35
N ALA A 295 -1.40 -12.19 -30.19
CA ALA A 295 -2.08 -12.88 -31.28
C ALA A 295 -3.23 -12.08 -31.93
N SER A 296 -3.83 -11.05 -31.28
CA SER A 296 -5.07 -10.55 -31.82
C SER A 296 -5.25 -9.04 -31.99
N THR A 297 -5.29 -8.23 -30.98
CA THR A 297 -5.79 -6.85 -31.18
C THR A 297 -4.75 -5.79 -30.87
N ILE A 298 -4.03 -5.96 -29.78
CA ILE A 298 -2.95 -5.03 -29.39
C ILE A 298 -1.73 -5.27 -30.28
N GLY A 299 -1.39 -6.53 -30.57
CA GLY A 299 -0.31 -6.86 -31.51
C GLY A 299 -0.61 -6.33 -32.92
N ARG A 300 -1.85 -6.43 -33.43
CA ARG A 300 -2.27 -5.83 -34.70
C ARG A 300 -2.37 -4.31 -34.63
N TYR A 301 -2.78 -3.76 -33.50
CA TYR A 301 -2.81 -2.30 -33.28
C TYR A 301 -1.39 -1.74 -33.18
N LEU A 302 -0.52 -2.42 -32.45
CA LEU A 302 0.91 -2.08 -32.35
C LEU A 302 1.62 -2.32 -33.69
N ALA A 303 1.44 -3.46 -34.32
CA ALA A 303 2.02 -3.75 -35.64
C ALA A 303 1.43 -2.85 -36.73
N GLY A 304 0.10 -2.65 -36.73
CA GLY A 304 -0.57 -1.79 -37.72
C GLY A 304 -0.27 -0.31 -37.55
N THR A 305 0.01 0.15 -36.33
CA THR A 305 0.42 1.54 -36.03
C THR A 305 1.89 1.74 -36.32
N ILE A 306 2.75 0.78 -35.91
CA ILE A 306 4.20 0.83 -36.18
C ILE A 306 4.49 0.74 -37.69
N VAL A 307 3.81 -0.12 -38.43
CA VAL A 307 4.03 -0.28 -39.90
C VAL A 307 3.52 0.94 -40.68
N LYS A 308 2.49 1.63 -40.23
CA LYS A 308 1.99 2.85 -40.89
C LYS A 308 2.87 4.08 -40.64
N PHE A 309 3.74 4.05 -39.63
CA PHE A 309 4.60 5.18 -39.26
C PHE A 309 6.09 4.98 -39.62
N VAL A 310 6.46 3.96 -40.38
CA VAL A 310 7.85 3.74 -40.86
C VAL A 310 7.94 3.92 -42.39
N PRO A 311 7.95 5.17 -42.89
CA PRO A 311 8.61 5.45 -44.15
C PRO A 311 10.05 5.92 -43.85
N GLY A 312 11.04 5.10 -44.20
CA GLY A 312 12.44 5.49 -44.18
C GLY A 312 13.15 5.28 -42.84
N ALA A 313 13.60 4.05 -42.57
CA ALA A 313 14.48 3.71 -41.47
C ALA A 313 15.87 4.31 -41.67
N GLY A 314 16.08 5.55 -41.27
CA GLY A 314 17.41 6.19 -41.41
C GLY A 314 17.45 7.68 -41.10
N SER A 315 16.34 8.35 -40.86
CA SER A 315 16.30 9.78 -40.57
C SER A 315 16.08 10.09 -39.08
N VAL A 316 16.57 11.24 -38.62
CA VAL A 316 16.34 11.80 -37.28
C VAL A 316 14.84 11.84 -36.97
N THR A 317 13.99 12.05 -37.99
CA THR A 317 12.53 12.05 -37.90
C THR A 317 11.97 10.64 -37.54
N GLY A 318 12.53 9.58 -38.11
CA GLY A 318 12.15 8.19 -37.78
C GLY A 318 12.49 7.79 -36.35
N PHE A 319 13.56 8.35 -35.79
CA PHE A 319 13.97 8.18 -34.42
C PHE A 319 12.98 8.80 -33.42
N VAL A 320 12.57 10.06 -33.63
CA VAL A 320 11.59 10.76 -32.77
C VAL A 320 10.23 10.04 -32.77
N ILE A 321 9.82 9.48 -33.91
CA ILE A 321 8.58 8.72 -34.03
C ILE A 321 8.68 7.40 -33.25
N LYS A 322 9.81 6.67 -33.30
CA LYS A 322 10.02 5.42 -32.56
C LYS A 322 10.03 5.66 -31.05
N ALA A 323 10.74 6.67 -30.57
CA ALA A 323 10.78 7.04 -29.16
C ALA A 323 9.39 7.42 -28.63
N GLY A 324 8.62 8.20 -29.38
CA GLY A 324 7.26 8.59 -29.01
C GLY A 324 6.27 7.40 -28.96
N VAL A 325 6.44 6.41 -29.83
CA VAL A 325 5.63 5.19 -29.81
C VAL A 325 6.00 4.31 -28.62
N ALA A 326 7.29 4.09 -28.35
CA ALA A 326 7.76 3.30 -27.22
C ALA A 326 7.28 3.85 -25.89
N SER A 327 7.42 5.17 -25.68
CA SER A 327 6.89 5.87 -24.50
C SER A 327 5.38 5.73 -24.36
N SER A 328 4.63 5.93 -25.45
CA SER A 328 3.17 5.83 -25.45
C SER A 328 2.68 4.42 -25.14
N VAL A 329 3.36 3.38 -25.63
CA VAL A 329 3.05 1.97 -25.33
C VAL A 329 3.35 1.67 -23.85
N THR A 330 4.52 2.08 -23.36
CA THR A 330 4.91 1.87 -21.96
C THR A 330 3.93 2.58 -21.02
N LEU A 331 3.53 3.81 -21.32
CA LEU A 331 2.49 4.53 -20.59
C LEU A 331 1.19 3.75 -20.54
N ALA A 332 0.66 3.33 -21.70
CA ALA A 332 -0.60 2.61 -21.78
C ALA A 332 -0.56 1.24 -21.08
N MET A 333 0.59 0.53 -21.14
CA MET A 333 0.81 -0.71 -20.38
C MET A 333 0.78 -0.45 -18.87
N GLY A 334 1.43 0.60 -18.40
CA GLY A 334 1.43 0.97 -16.97
C GLY A 334 0.02 1.25 -16.46
N TYR A 335 -0.78 2.03 -17.18
CA TYR A 335 -2.18 2.30 -16.80
C TYR A 335 -3.07 1.06 -16.90
N GLY A 336 -2.87 0.20 -17.91
CA GLY A 336 -3.55 -1.09 -18.00
C GLY A 336 -3.29 -1.96 -16.78
N TRP A 337 -2.03 -2.05 -16.37
CA TRP A 337 -1.63 -2.85 -15.21
C TRP A 337 -2.06 -2.21 -13.88
N MET A 338 -2.05 -0.88 -13.81
CA MET A 338 -2.59 -0.14 -12.67
C MET A 338 -4.06 -0.47 -12.43
N ALA A 339 -4.89 -0.51 -13.47
CA ALA A 339 -6.30 -0.87 -13.37
C ALA A 339 -6.53 -2.32 -12.88
N VAL A 340 -5.66 -3.26 -13.26
CA VAL A 340 -5.67 -4.63 -12.74
C VAL A 340 -5.37 -4.63 -11.23
N ASN A 341 -4.30 -3.93 -10.81
CA ASN A 341 -3.90 -3.88 -9.40
C ASN A 341 -4.93 -3.17 -8.52
N GLU A 342 -5.64 -2.15 -9.03
CA GLU A 342 -6.75 -1.48 -8.32
C GLU A 342 -7.92 -2.42 -8.02
N ARG A 343 -8.19 -3.36 -8.91
CA ARG A 343 -9.21 -4.39 -8.65
C ARG A 343 -8.71 -5.38 -7.60
N LEU A 344 -7.47 -5.86 -7.73
CA LEU A 344 -6.88 -6.84 -6.82
C LEU A 344 -6.84 -6.36 -5.36
N VAL A 345 -6.53 -5.08 -5.12
CA VAL A 345 -6.51 -4.51 -3.75
C VAL A 345 -7.87 -4.57 -3.05
N ARG A 346 -8.97 -4.56 -3.82
CA ARG A 346 -10.34 -4.58 -3.29
C ARG A 346 -10.89 -5.99 -3.08
N MET A 347 -10.18 -7.01 -3.54
CA MET A 347 -10.60 -8.41 -3.52
C MET A 347 -10.01 -9.14 -2.30
N THR A 348 -10.70 -10.18 -1.86
CA THR A 348 -10.14 -11.18 -0.98
C THR A 348 -9.10 -12.02 -1.72
N ASP A 349 -8.29 -12.81 -1.01
CA ASP A 349 -7.29 -13.68 -1.63
C ASP A 349 -7.90 -14.71 -2.59
N GLU A 350 -9.08 -15.24 -2.27
CA GLU A 350 -9.81 -16.19 -3.11
C GLU A 350 -10.35 -15.51 -4.39
N GLU A 351 -10.98 -14.34 -4.23
CA GLU A 351 -11.47 -13.55 -5.36
C GLU A 351 -10.33 -13.09 -6.27
N ALA A 352 -9.20 -12.65 -5.71
CA ALA A 352 -8.02 -12.26 -6.46
C ALA A 352 -7.43 -13.43 -7.25
N ALA A 353 -7.40 -14.64 -6.64
CA ALA A 353 -6.94 -15.85 -7.30
C ALA A 353 -7.86 -16.24 -8.48
N ALA A 354 -9.17 -16.19 -8.27
CA ALA A 354 -10.17 -16.48 -9.31
C ALA A 354 -10.10 -15.44 -10.44
N PHE A 355 -9.99 -14.15 -10.11
CA PHE A 355 -9.87 -13.07 -11.10
C PHE A 355 -8.62 -13.22 -11.96
N LEU A 356 -7.44 -13.48 -11.36
CA LEU A 356 -6.19 -13.65 -12.09
C LEU A 356 -6.17 -14.89 -13.00
N GLY A 357 -6.93 -15.93 -12.66
CA GLY A 357 -7.11 -17.13 -13.49
C GLY A 357 -8.17 -17.00 -14.57
N SER A 358 -8.90 -15.90 -14.65
CA SER A 358 -10.01 -15.68 -15.57
C SER A 358 -9.66 -14.76 -16.76
N ASP A 359 -10.52 -14.75 -17.80
CA ASP A 359 -10.43 -13.75 -18.86
C ASP A 359 -10.69 -12.31 -18.37
N GLY A 360 -11.28 -12.14 -17.19
CA GLY A 360 -11.58 -10.84 -16.59
C GLY A 360 -10.32 -9.97 -16.34
N VAL A 361 -9.18 -10.59 -16.05
CA VAL A 361 -7.91 -9.86 -15.88
C VAL A 361 -7.45 -9.26 -17.21
N LYS A 362 -7.56 -10.02 -18.29
CA LYS A 362 -7.23 -9.58 -19.64
C LYS A 362 -8.16 -8.46 -20.11
N ASP A 363 -9.47 -8.61 -19.90
CA ASP A 363 -10.46 -7.62 -20.30
C ASP A 363 -10.26 -6.31 -19.55
N ALA A 364 -9.97 -6.37 -18.25
CA ALA A 364 -9.64 -5.20 -17.44
C ALA A 364 -8.39 -4.47 -17.95
N PHE A 365 -7.32 -5.22 -18.22
CA PHE A 365 -6.09 -4.67 -18.77
C PHE A 365 -6.29 -4.02 -20.13
N VAL A 366 -6.94 -4.75 -21.08
CA VAL A 366 -7.15 -4.30 -22.45
C VAL A 366 -8.03 -3.05 -22.49
N ALA A 367 -9.10 -3.01 -21.70
CA ALA A 367 -9.97 -1.84 -21.62
C ALA A 367 -9.20 -0.60 -21.17
N ALA A 368 -8.46 -0.70 -20.05
CA ALA A 368 -7.69 0.42 -19.51
C ALA A 368 -6.50 0.80 -20.42
N PHE A 369 -5.85 -0.18 -21.04
CA PHE A 369 -4.81 0.08 -22.04
C PHE A 369 -5.34 0.90 -23.22
N ARG A 370 -6.50 0.54 -23.77
CA ARG A 370 -7.13 1.27 -24.90
C ARG A 370 -7.51 2.69 -24.53
N ASP A 371 -8.07 2.87 -23.35
CA ASP A 371 -8.41 4.21 -22.84
C ASP A 371 -7.13 5.06 -22.68
N ALA A 372 -6.11 4.54 -22.02
CA ALA A 372 -4.84 5.22 -21.85
C ALA A 372 -4.14 5.53 -23.17
N TRP A 373 -4.20 4.61 -24.14
CA TRP A 373 -3.65 4.82 -25.48
C TRP A 373 -4.36 5.97 -26.20
N THR A 374 -5.68 6.04 -26.11
CA THR A 374 -6.49 7.10 -26.70
C THR A 374 -6.15 8.45 -26.08
N ASN A 375 -6.01 8.49 -24.75
CA ASN A 375 -5.76 9.69 -23.96
C ASN A 375 -4.26 9.96 -23.69
N ARG A 376 -3.33 9.26 -24.32
CA ARG A 376 -1.90 9.23 -23.99
C ARG A 376 -1.22 10.59 -23.91
N LYS A 377 -1.60 11.54 -24.77
CA LYS A 377 -1.03 12.91 -24.76
C LYS A 377 -1.41 13.67 -23.48
N LYS A 378 -2.68 13.55 -23.09
CA LYS A 378 -3.20 14.14 -21.85
C LYS A 378 -2.55 13.51 -20.63
N LEU A 379 -2.52 12.16 -20.58
CA LEU A 379 -1.93 11.40 -19.47
C LEU A 379 -0.43 11.66 -19.33
N ALA A 380 0.30 11.80 -20.42
CA ALA A 380 1.72 12.16 -20.37
C ALA A 380 1.95 13.53 -19.75
N ALA A 381 1.14 14.54 -20.14
CA ALA A 381 1.22 15.86 -19.55
C ALA A 381 0.84 15.90 -18.07
N GLU A 382 -0.20 15.14 -17.65
CA GLU A 382 -0.60 15.01 -16.25
C GLU A 382 0.50 14.39 -15.38
N ILE A 383 1.15 13.32 -15.87
CA ILE A 383 2.26 12.65 -15.15
C ILE A 383 3.48 13.57 -15.02
N GLU A 384 3.76 14.43 -16.01
CA GLU A 384 4.87 15.39 -15.94
C GLU A 384 4.61 16.51 -14.94
N GLN A 385 3.36 16.89 -14.72
CA GLN A 385 2.95 18.00 -13.84
C GLN A 385 2.69 17.56 -12.39
N ASP A 386 2.57 16.25 -12.10
CA ASP A 386 2.32 15.75 -10.75
C ASP A 386 3.58 16.00 -9.88
N PRO A 387 3.51 16.83 -8.82
CA PRO A 387 4.67 17.12 -7.99
C PRO A 387 5.14 15.88 -7.25
N GLN A 388 6.44 15.79 -7.03
CA GLN A 388 7.13 14.71 -6.28
C GLN A 388 6.69 14.66 -4.82
#